data_6ba0abab08d320c48b11b8aedf43efdc
#
_entry.id   6ba0abab08d320c48b11b8aedf43efdc
#
_cell.length_a   1.000
_cell.length_b   1.000
_cell.length_c   1.000
_cell.angle_alpha   90.00
_cell.angle_beta   90.00
_cell.angle_gamma   90.00
#
_symmetry.space_group_name_H-M   'P 1'
#
loop_
_entity.id
_entity.type
_entity.pdbx_description
1 polymer ?
#
loop_
_entity_poly.entity_id
_entity_poly.type
_entity_poly.pdbx_seq_one_letter_code
_entity_poly.pdbx_strand_id
1 'polypeptide(L)'
;MRIAFVGKGGSGKSTLSASFASYVAQNTTKQVVVFDADLNIHAPELLGFEPIPFDRHLSHPQVSDAIKKWLIGENDINNLGAFRKSTPPTRKSNILRVESIQDTPVGSFGFHRDNLSVFAVGTYQKEDIGASCYHNNLAILESILNHLDDKNGYVIADMVAGIDSFAGTLHAQFDLTCLIVEPTLRSVEVYTKYIELATEAGVAHNVKVIGNKIRNDKDREFIKDHIPTDKIIGYFSDDEHIRDIDQNGDILSVSKLNQDNQKLLKSILDTIDALPDSRDTRLKKIWELHKKYVGQGFVKERFGDLTGQIDPEFTFTNEEKN
;
A
#
# COMPACT_ATOMS: atom_id res chain seq x y z
N MET A 1 7.64 3.64 -7.93
CA MET A 1 7.74 4.11 -6.52
C MET A 1 6.51 3.71 -5.73
N ARG A 2 6.66 3.29 -4.46
CA ARG A 2 5.54 2.78 -3.63
C ARG A 2 5.39 3.57 -2.35
N ILE A 3 4.16 3.99 -2.07
CA ILE A 3 3.81 4.82 -0.93
C ILE A 3 2.66 4.16 -0.16
N ALA A 4 2.81 4.04 1.16
CA ALA A 4 1.73 3.62 2.05
C ALA A 4 1.24 4.79 2.91
N PHE A 5 -0.07 4.87 3.08
CA PHE A 5 -0.70 5.75 4.06
C PHE A 5 -1.19 4.89 5.23
N VAL A 6 -0.63 5.13 6.40
CA VAL A 6 -0.91 4.38 7.62
C VAL A 6 -1.30 5.32 8.76
N GLY A 7 -1.89 4.81 9.81
CA GLY A 7 -2.26 5.60 10.99
C GLY A 7 -3.47 5.03 11.71
N LYS A 8 -3.90 5.72 12.76
CA LYS A 8 -5.05 5.33 13.56
C LYS A 8 -6.36 5.31 12.73
N GLY A 9 -7.32 4.49 13.13
CA GLY A 9 -8.67 4.54 12.58
C GLY A 9 -9.27 5.96 12.69
N GLY A 10 -9.85 6.47 11.59
CA GLY A 10 -10.40 7.81 11.52
C GLY A 10 -9.38 8.96 11.43
N SER A 11 -8.09 8.68 11.28
CA SER A 11 -7.07 9.73 11.16
C SER A 11 -7.04 10.45 9.80
N GLY A 12 -7.83 10.01 8.82
CA GLY A 12 -7.91 10.62 7.48
C GLY A 12 -6.94 9.99 6.45
N LYS A 13 -6.52 8.74 6.65
CA LYS A 13 -5.67 8.00 5.71
C LYS A 13 -6.25 7.97 4.30
N SER A 14 -7.50 7.50 4.17
CA SER A 14 -8.18 7.34 2.87
C SER A 14 -8.34 8.67 2.15
N THR A 15 -8.69 9.73 2.87
CA THR A 15 -8.80 11.09 2.32
C THR A 15 -7.44 11.57 1.79
N LEU A 16 -6.36 11.37 2.57
CA LEU A 16 -5.01 11.78 2.18
C LEU A 16 -4.46 10.93 1.03
N SER A 17 -4.64 9.61 1.07
CA SER A 17 -4.20 8.72 -0.01
C SER A 17 -4.91 9.01 -1.32
N ALA A 18 -6.23 9.23 -1.30
CA ALA A 18 -7.02 9.61 -2.47
C ALA A 18 -6.65 11.03 -2.97
N SER A 19 -6.46 12.01 -2.06
CA SER A 19 -5.99 13.36 -2.43
C SER A 19 -4.63 13.30 -3.12
N PHE A 20 -3.71 12.53 -2.57
CA PHE A 20 -2.38 12.35 -3.15
C PHE A 20 -2.45 11.62 -4.51
N ALA A 21 -3.23 10.55 -4.61
CA ALA A 21 -3.42 9.84 -5.88
C ALA A 21 -3.98 10.74 -6.98
N SER A 22 -5.03 11.51 -6.67
CA SER A 22 -5.59 12.50 -7.60
C SER A 22 -4.57 13.57 -7.97
N TYR A 23 -3.80 14.08 -7.01
CA TYR A 23 -2.75 15.06 -7.27
C TYR A 23 -1.69 14.52 -8.23
N VAL A 24 -1.17 13.32 -7.97
CA VAL A 24 -0.15 12.68 -8.81
C VAL A 24 -0.70 12.43 -10.22
N ALA A 25 -1.92 11.88 -10.34
CA ALA A 25 -2.54 11.61 -11.64
C ALA A 25 -2.72 12.88 -12.49
N GLN A 26 -3.04 14.03 -11.86
CA GLN A 26 -3.19 15.31 -12.55
C GLN A 26 -1.87 15.99 -12.92
N ASN A 27 -0.77 15.70 -12.20
CA ASN A 27 0.51 16.39 -12.35
C ASN A 27 1.60 15.55 -13.02
N THR A 28 1.30 14.30 -13.40
CA THR A 28 2.23 13.43 -14.11
C THR A 28 1.52 12.65 -15.22
N THR A 29 2.28 12.16 -16.19
CA THR A 29 1.78 11.21 -17.21
C THR A 29 2.02 9.76 -16.83
N LYS A 30 2.69 9.51 -15.68
CA LYS A 30 2.96 8.16 -15.20
C LYS A 30 1.69 7.52 -14.67
N GLN A 31 1.59 6.21 -14.81
CA GLN A 31 0.48 5.44 -14.24
C GLN A 31 0.48 5.51 -12.71
N VAL A 32 -0.70 5.71 -12.14
CA VAL A 32 -0.96 5.72 -10.69
C VAL A 32 -1.87 4.56 -10.36
N VAL A 33 -1.40 3.67 -9.49
CA VAL A 33 -2.15 2.50 -9.04
C VAL A 33 -2.47 2.66 -7.56
N VAL A 34 -3.74 2.60 -7.21
CA VAL A 34 -4.22 2.71 -5.83
C VAL A 34 -4.75 1.36 -5.38
N PHE A 35 -4.24 0.87 -4.25
CA PHE A 35 -4.80 -0.28 -3.54
C PHE A 35 -5.47 0.21 -2.26
N ASP A 36 -6.80 0.07 -2.19
CA ASP A 36 -7.55 0.26 -0.96
C ASP A 36 -7.48 -1.03 -0.14
N ALA A 37 -6.65 -1.00 0.89
CA ALA A 37 -6.39 -2.11 1.79
C ALA A 37 -6.97 -1.86 3.19
N ASP A 38 -7.87 -0.89 3.35
CA ASP A 38 -8.65 -0.73 4.58
C ASP A 38 -9.87 -1.66 4.58
N LEU A 39 -10.37 -1.98 5.77
CA LEU A 39 -11.63 -2.73 5.96
C LEU A 39 -12.83 -1.97 5.41
N ASN A 40 -12.80 -0.67 5.56
CA ASN A 40 -13.80 0.24 5.02
C ASN A 40 -13.26 0.81 3.71
N ILE A 41 -13.69 0.23 2.62
CA ILE A 41 -13.28 0.62 1.26
C ILE A 41 -13.91 1.97 0.93
N HIS A 42 -13.09 2.99 0.74
CA HIS A 42 -13.52 4.36 0.42
C HIS A 42 -12.76 5.00 -0.75
N ALA A 43 -11.55 4.50 -1.05
CA ALA A 43 -10.71 5.12 -2.08
C ALA A 43 -11.36 5.15 -3.47
N PRO A 44 -12.09 4.11 -3.94
CA PRO A 44 -12.78 4.19 -5.24
C PRO A 44 -13.75 5.38 -5.32
N GLU A 45 -14.62 5.53 -4.34
CA GLU A 45 -15.65 6.59 -4.32
C GLU A 45 -15.01 7.98 -4.20
N LEU A 46 -14.01 8.16 -3.32
CA LEU A 46 -13.25 9.40 -3.21
C LEU A 46 -12.58 9.79 -4.53
N LEU A 47 -12.13 8.81 -5.31
CA LEU A 47 -11.51 9.00 -6.62
C LEU A 47 -12.53 9.14 -7.75
N GLY A 48 -13.84 9.13 -7.44
CA GLY A 48 -14.94 9.29 -8.39
C GLY A 48 -15.19 8.06 -9.25
N PHE A 49 -14.90 6.88 -8.74
CA PHE A 49 -15.35 5.60 -9.30
C PHE A 49 -16.57 5.08 -8.54
N GLU A 50 -17.29 4.16 -9.16
CA GLU A 50 -18.31 3.39 -8.47
C GLU A 50 -17.68 2.47 -7.42
N PRO A 51 -18.42 2.03 -6.38
CA PRO A 51 -17.94 1.00 -5.47
C PRO A 51 -17.53 -0.27 -6.22
N ILE A 52 -16.36 -0.83 -5.90
CA ILE A 52 -15.91 -2.08 -6.53
C ILE A 52 -16.76 -3.23 -5.99
N PRO A 53 -17.44 -4.01 -6.85
CA PRO A 53 -18.25 -5.15 -6.43
C PRO A 53 -17.42 -6.19 -5.66
N PHE A 54 -18.03 -6.84 -4.66
CA PHE A 54 -17.33 -7.79 -3.78
C PHE A 54 -16.67 -8.94 -4.53
N ASP A 55 -17.29 -9.46 -5.57
CA ASP A 55 -16.77 -10.55 -6.42
C ASP A 55 -15.55 -10.12 -7.27
N ARG A 56 -15.21 -8.83 -7.25
CA ARG A 56 -13.99 -8.25 -7.84
C ARG A 56 -12.94 -7.85 -6.81
N HIS A 57 -13.21 -7.98 -5.50
CA HIS A 57 -12.20 -7.73 -4.49
C HIS A 57 -11.03 -8.70 -4.65
N LEU A 58 -9.81 -8.21 -4.51
CA LEU A 58 -8.60 -9.00 -4.74
C LEU A 58 -8.50 -10.20 -3.79
N SER A 59 -9.04 -10.09 -2.56
CA SER A 59 -9.09 -11.17 -1.57
C SER A 59 -10.21 -12.17 -1.79
N HIS A 60 -11.17 -11.87 -2.69
CA HIS A 60 -12.22 -12.84 -3.03
C HIS A 60 -11.59 -14.17 -3.47
N PRO A 61 -12.00 -15.33 -2.96
CA PRO A 61 -11.30 -16.61 -3.17
C PRO A 61 -11.00 -16.91 -4.65
N GLN A 62 -11.99 -16.75 -5.53
CA GLN A 62 -11.83 -17.01 -6.96
C GLN A 62 -10.86 -16.01 -7.62
N VAL A 63 -10.90 -14.73 -7.22
CA VAL A 63 -10.02 -13.67 -7.71
C VAL A 63 -8.59 -13.92 -7.24
N SER A 64 -8.40 -14.15 -5.94
CA SER A 64 -7.11 -14.43 -5.32
C SER A 64 -6.44 -15.65 -5.96
N ASP A 65 -7.20 -16.73 -6.19
CA ASP A 65 -6.68 -17.93 -6.83
C ASP A 65 -6.31 -17.71 -8.30
N ALA A 66 -7.11 -16.95 -9.05
CA ALA A 66 -6.81 -16.59 -10.44
C ALA A 66 -5.53 -15.75 -10.52
N ILE A 67 -5.39 -14.74 -9.64
CA ILE A 67 -4.20 -13.90 -9.56
C ILE A 67 -2.96 -14.73 -9.23
N LYS A 68 -3.01 -15.57 -8.20
CA LYS A 68 -1.88 -16.42 -7.80
C LYS A 68 -1.46 -17.37 -8.92
N LYS A 69 -2.41 -18.02 -9.59
CA LYS A 69 -2.15 -18.90 -10.74
C LYS A 69 -1.42 -18.15 -11.85
N TRP A 70 -1.83 -16.92 -12.12
CA TRP A 70 -1.17 -16.11 -13.13
C TRP A 70 0.24 -15.68 -12.68
N LEU A 71 0.42 -15.20 -11.44
CA LEU A 71 1.72 -14.77 -10.92
C LEU A 71 2.76 -15.89 -10.89
N ILE A 72 2.34 -17.12 -10.64
CA ILE A 72 3.22 -18.30 -10.66
C ILE A 72 3.95 -18.44 -12.01
N GLY A 73 3.28 -18.10 -13.13
CA GLY A 73 3.86 -18.24 -14.46
C GLY A 73 4.28 -19.69 -14.78
N GLU A 74 5.52 -19.87 -15.20
CA GLU A 74 6.11 -21.18 -15.57
C GLU A 74 6.82 -21.88 -14.39
N ASN A 75 6.68 -21.36 -13.15
CA ASN A 75 7.27 -22.01 -11.99
C ASN A 75 6.58 -23.35 -11.70
N ASP A 76 7.35 -24.35 -11.27
CA ASP A 76 6.84 -25.66 -10.88
C ASP A 76 6.23 -25.60 -9.47
N ILE A 77 5.08 -24.96 -9.35
CA ILE A 77 4.29 -24.85 -8.11
C ILE A 77 2.93 -25.51 -8.35
N ASN A 78 2.88 -26.83 -8.15
CA ASN A 78 1.69 -27.65 -8.40
C ASN A 78 0.57 -27.47 -7.35
N ASN A 79 0.92 -26.98 -6.15
CA ASN A 79 -0.04 -26.70 -5.08
C ASN A 79 -0.11 -25.19 -4.82
N LEU A 80 -1.26 -24.60 -5.13
CA LEU A 80 -1.48 -23.16 -4.93
C LEU A 80 -1.25 -22.71 -3.46
N GLY A 81 -1.44 -23.60 -2.49
CA GLY A 81 -1.11 -23.35 -1.09
C GLY A 81 0.39 -23.19 -0.81
N ALA A 82 1.27 -23.72 -1.67
CA ALA A 82 2.72 -23.52 -1.59
C ALA A 82 3.16 -22.14 -2.12
N PHE A 83 2.33 -21.44 -2.90
CA PHE A 83 2.53 -20.04 -3.26
C PHE A 83 2.11 -19.15 -2.10
N ARG A 84 3.08 -18.83 -1.25
CA ARG A 84 2.86 -18.08 -0.01
C ARG A 84 2.84 -16.56 -0.27
N LYS A 85 2.21 -15.81 0.62
CA LYS A 85 2.19 -14.34 0.57
C LYS A 85 3.60 -13.70 0.48
N SER A 86 4.61 -14.40 0.95
CA SER A 86 6.01 -13.99 0.90
C SER A 86 6.78 -14.53 -0.30
N THR A 87 6.16 -15.36 -1.18
CA THR A 87 6.86 -15.93 -2.34
C THR A 87 7.34 -14.81 -3.26
N PRO A 88 8.66 -14.71 -3.51
CA PRO A 88 9.22 -13.70 -4.40
C PRO A 88 9.05 -14.10 -5.87
N PRO A 89 9.18 -13.16 -6.81
CA PRO A 89 9.23 -13.47 -8.22
C PRO A 89 10.54 -14.20 -8.59
N THR A 90 10.48 -14.93 -9.68
CA THR A 90 11.61 -15.59 -10.35
C THR A 90 11.57 -15.22 -11.83
N ARG A 91 12.60 -15.60 -12.59
CA ARG A 91 12.64 -15.44 -14.07
C ARG A 91 11.51 -16.19 -14.81
N LYS A 92 10.80 -17.10 -14.12
CA LYS A 92 9.65 -17.85 -14.64
C LYS A 92 8.31 -17.29 -14.20
N SER A 93 8.29 -16.30 -13.31
CA SER A 93 7.08 -15.66 -12.84
C SER A 93 6.52 -14.68 -13.89
N ASN A 94 5.21 -14.52 -13.91
CA ASN A 94 4.63 -13.37 -14.58
C ASN A 94 4.81 -12.12 -13.71
N ILE A 95 5.31 -11.05 -14.34
CA ILE A 95 5.56 -9.76 -13.68
C ILE A 95 4.48 -8.76 -14.08
N LEU A 96 3.86 -8.17 -13.07
CA LEU A 96 2.99 -7.01 -13.25
C LEU A 96 3.86 -5.77 -13.50
N ARG A 97 3.49 -4.94 -14.47
CA ARG A 97 4.11 -3.63 -14.67
C ARG A 97 3.06 -2.54 -14.42
N VAL A 98 3.41 -1.54 -13.64
CA VAL A 98 2.48 -0.47 -13.28
C VAL A 98 1.92 0.22 -14.53
N GLU A 99 2.76 0.49 -15.54
CA GLU A 99 2.37 1.16 -16.78
C GLU A 99 1.35 0.39 -17.63
N SER A 100 1.22 -0.92 -17.47
CA SER A 100 0.31 -1.78 -18.23
C SER A 100 -0.56 -2.67 -17.35
N ILE A 101 -0.74 -2.33 -16.08
CA ILE A 101 -1.48 -3.16 -15.12
C ILE A 101 -2.92 -3.43 -15.59
N GLN A 102 -3.55 -2.47 -16.26
CA GLN A 102 -4.90 -2.59 -16.80
C GLN A 102 -5.05 -3.71 -17.85
N ASP A 103 -3.96 -4.03 -18.56
CA ASP A 103 -3.95 -5.04 -19.63
C ASP A 103 -3.64 -6.45 -19.09
N THR A 104 -3.53 -6.60 -17.78
CA THR A 104 -3.27 -7.87 -17.10
C THR A 104 -4.53 -8.49 -16.53
N PRO A 105 -4.53 -9.79 -16.20
CA PRO A 105 -5.65 -10.39 -15.46
C PRO A 105 -5.96 -9.70 -14.13
N VAL A 106 -4.96 -9.13 -13.45
CA VAL A 106 -5.17 -8.33 -12.23
C VAL A 106 -5.95 -7.07 -12.54
N GLY A 107 -5.65 -6.41 -13.66
CA GLY A 107 -6.36 -5.21 -14.10
C GLY A 107 -7.86 -5.41 -14.25
N SER A 108 -8.31 -6.58 -14.68
CA SER A 108 -9.74 -6.86 -14.85
C SER A 108 -10.57 -6.72 -13.57
N PHE A 109 -9.94 -6.72 -12.40
CA PHE A 109 -10.61 -6.60 -11.10
C PHE A 109 -10.65 -5.17 -10.55
N GLY A 110 -9.91 -4.23 -11.15
CA GLY A 110 -9.91 -2.81 -10.79
C GLY A 110 -10.83 -1.96 -11.66
N PHE A 111 -10.86 -0.67 -11.36
CA PHE A 111 -11.38 0.36 -12.23
C PHE A 111 -10.26 1.26 -12.74
N HIS A 112 -10.41 1.75 -13.96
CA HIS A 112 -9.38 2.52 -14.66
C HIS A 112 -9.99 3.76 -15.31
N ARG A 113 -9.29 4.88 -15.23
CA ARG A 113 -9.60 6.12 -15.91
C ARG A 113 -8.31 6.90 -16.17
N ASP A 114 -8.02 7.22 -17.42
CA ASP A 114 -6.78 7.87 -17.83
C ASP A 114 -5.54 7.11 -17.29
N ASN A 115 -4.70 7.77 -16.52
CA ASN A 115 -3.52 7.18 -15.88
C ASN A 115 -3.77 6.72 -14.44
N LEU A 116 -5.02 6.55 -14.02
CA LEU A 116 -5.38 6.16 -12.66
C LEU A 116 -6.09 4.80 -12.65
N SER A 117 -5.59 3.88 -11.85
CA SER A 117 -6.20 2.57 -11.57
C SER A 117 -6.48 2.42 -10.09
N VAL A 118 -7.62 1.86 -9.72
CA VAL A 118 -7.98 1.61 -8.31
C VAL A 118 -8.46 0.19 -8.11
N PHE A 119 -8.03 -0.43 -7.02
CA PHE A 119 -8.35 -1.79 -6.63
C PHE A 119 -8.78 -1.83 -5.17
N ALA A 120 -9.81 -2.64 -4.86
CA ALA A 120 -10.19 -2.97 -3.49
C ALA A 120 -9.53 -4.28 -3.08
N VAL A 121 -8.75 -4.27 -2.00
CA VAL A 121 -8.14 -5.50 -1.48
C VAL A 121 -9.22 -6.41 -0.92
N GLY A 122 -10.13 -5.90 -0.10
CA GLY A 122 -11.29 -6.65 0.35
C GLY A 122 -11.77 -6.27 1.74
N THR A 123 -12.95 -6.74 2.09
CA THR A 123 -13.57 -6.53 3.39
C THR A 123 -14.15 -7.85 3.91
N TYR A 124 -14.72 -7.86 5.12
CA TYR A 124 -15.43 -8.99 5.67
C TYR A 124 -16.79 -9.20 5.03
N GLN A 125 -17.15 -10.44 4.83
CA GLN A 125 -18.53 -10.86 4.55
C GLN A 125 -19.20 -11.40 5.83
N LYS A 126 -20.52 -11.52 5.78
CA LYS A 126 -21.28 -12.09 6.92
C LYS A 126 -20.81 -13.51 7.27
N GLU A 127 -20.44 -14.27 6.26
CA GLU A 127 -19.93 -15.65 6.36
C GLU A 127 -18.55 -15.73 7.02
N ASP A 128 -17.76 -14.63 6.98
CA ASP A 128 -16.44 -14.54 7.59
C ASP A 128 -16.50 -14.28 9.11
N ILE A 129 -17.69 -13.94 9.64
CA ILE A 129 -17.85 -13.60 11.05
C ILE A 129 -17.50 -14.83 11.91
N GLY A 130 -16.41 -14.72 12.69
CA GLY A 130 -15.90 -15.78 13.55
C GLY A 130 -15.08 -16.86 12.85
N ALA A 131 -14.88 -16.78 11.51
CA ALA A 131 -14.20 -17.82 10.74
C ALA A 131 -12.86 -17.35 10.13
N SER A 132 -12.66 -16.05 9.89
CA SER A 132 -11.44 -15.55 9.24
C SER A 132 -10.87 -14.32 9.96
N CYS A 133 -9.57 -14.08 9.75
CA CYS A 133 -8.85 -12.89 10.22
C CYS A 133 -8.55 -11.99 9.03
N TYR A 134 -8.72 -10.67 9.17
CA TYR A 134 -8.47 -9.69 8.10
C TYR A 134 -7.04 -9.75 7.52
N HIS A 135 -6.06 -10.13 8.33
CA HIS A 135 -4.69 -10.33 7.86
C HIS A 135 -4.58 -11.31 6.68
N ASN A 136 -5.56 -12.23 6.52
CA ASN A 136 -5.61 -13.12 5.37
C ASN A 136 -5.94 -12.37 4.07
N ASN A 137 -6.74 -11.30 4.14
CA ASN A 137 -7.10 -10.49 2.98
C ASN A 137 -5.89 -9.73 2.43
N LEU A 138 -4.98 -9.27 3.31
CA LEU A 138 -3.76 -8.59 2.90
C LEU A 138 -2.75 -9.50 2.19
N ALA A 139 -2.87 -10.83 2.33
CA ALA A 139 -1.94 -11.78 1.73
C ALA A 139 -1.88 -11.71 0.20
N ILE A 140 -3.01 -11.39 -0.46
CA ILE A 140 -3.03 -11.23 -1.91
C ILE A 140 -2.33 -9.94 -2.34
N LEU A 141 -2.48 -8.85 -1.58
CA LEU A 141 -1.75 -7.61 -1.84
C LEU A 141 -0.24 -7.83 -1.70
N GLU A 142 0.21 -8.57 -0.67
CA GLU A 142 1.62 -8.95 -0.52
C GLU A 142 2.12 -9.69 -1.77
N SER A 143 1.35 -10.66 -2.28
CA SER A 143 1.70 -11.43 -3.47
C SER A 143 1.78 -10.56 -4.73
N ILE A 144 0.82 -9.65 -4.92
CA ILE A 144 0.81 -8.67 -6.02
C ILE A 144 2.04 -7.77 -5.94
N LEU A 145 2.29 -7.16 -4.79
CA LEU A 145 3.40 -6.24 -4.61
C LEU A 145 4.77 -6.93 -4.77
N ASN A 146 4.91 -8.21 -4.39
CA ASN A 146 6.13 -8.95 -4.63
C ASN A 146 6.45 -9.07 -6.15
N HIS A 147 5.43 -9.19 -6.99
CA HIS A 147 5.55 -9.42 -8.44
C HIS A 147 5.30 -8.16 -9.26
N LEU A 148 5.27 -6.98 -8.67
CA LEU A 148 4.98 -5.72 -9.34
C LEU A 148 6.27 -4.95 -9.61
N ASP A 149 6.49 -4.59 -10.87
CA ASP A 149 7.50 -3.61 -11.29
C ASP A 149 6.87 -2.22 -11.33
N ASP A 150 7.36 -1.32 -10.49
CA ASP A 150 6.86 0.04 -10.33
C ASP A 150 7.80 1.11 -10.92
N LYS A 151 8.69 0.74 -11.84
CA LYS A 151 9.68 1.65 -12.44
C LYS A 151 9.06 2.92 -13.01
N ASN A 152 7.99 2.76 -13.78
CA ASN A 152 7.38 3.83 -14.58
C ASN A 152 6.07 4.33 -13.99
N GLY A 153 5.88 4.21 -12.67
CA GLY A 153 4.63 4.66 -12.05
C GLY A 153 4.68 4.78 -10.54
N TYR A 154 3.52 5.06 -9.99
CA TYR A 154 3.31 5.20 -8.55
C TYR A 154 2.31 4.17 -8.08
N VAL A 155 2.64 3.52 -6.97
CA VAL A 155 1.76 2.61 -6.25
C VAL A 155 1.43 3.24 -4.91
N ILE A 156 0.16 3.45 -4.65
CA ILE A 156 -0.35 4.08 -3.45
C ILE A 156 -1.21 3.06 -2.71
N ALA A 157 -0.91 2.79 -1.46
CA ALA A 157 -1.68 1.88 -0.62
C ALA A 157 -2.35 2.66 0.53
N ASP A 158 -3.68 2.64 0.55
CA ASP A 158 -4.45 3.04 1.73
C ASP A 158 -4.55 1.84 2.66
N MET A 159 -3.78 1.88 3.75
CA MET A 159 -3.59 0.72 4.61
C MET A 159 -4.60 0.68 5.75
N VAL A 160 -4.93 -0.52 6.18
CA VAL A 160 -5.70 -0.75 7.41
C VAL A 160 -5.10 0.02 8.59
N ALA A 161 -5.95 0.37 9.55
CA ALA A 161 -5.54 1.13 10.72
C ALA A 161 -4.52 0.37 11.59
N GLY A 162 -3.58 1.09 12.17
CA GLY A 162 -2.66 0.57 13.18
C GLY A 162 -1.35 0.00 12.61
N ILE A 163 -0.93 -1.14 13.13
CA ILE A 163 0.39 -1.75 12.91
C ILE A 163 0.32 -3.07 12.10
N ASP A 164 -0.80 -3.36 11.47
CA ASP A 164 -1.07 -4.65 10.82
C ASP A 164 -0.13 -4.95 9.64
N SER A 165 0.47 -3.92 9.03
CA SER A 165 1.49 -4.09 7.99
C SER A 165 2.71 -4.89 8.45
N PHE A 166 2.97 -4.95 9.77
CA PHE A 166 4.08 -5.71 10.34
C PHE A 166 3.76 -7.19 10.57
N ALA A 167 2.49 -7.59 10.46
CA ALA A 167 2.10 -9.01 10.56
C ALA A 167 2.52 -9.85 9.34
N GLY A 168 2.99 -9.22 8.28
CA GLY A 168 3.46 -9.85 7.04
C GLY A 168 4.70 -9.19 6.45
N THR A 169 4.79 -9.17 5.13
CA THR A 169 5.91 -8.56 4.39
C THR A 169 5.63 -7.13 3.93
N LEU A 170 4.42 -6.61 4.16
CA LEU A 170 3.98 -5.29 3.66
C LEU A 170 4.86 -4.14 4.14
N HIS A 171 5.36 -4.19 5.39
CA HIS A 171 6.25 -3.16 5.93
C HIS A 171 7.54 -2.97 5.10
N ALA A 172 7.96 -3.97 4.33
CA ALA A 172 9.16 -3.93 3.49
C ALA A 172 8.86 -3.59 2.01
N GLN A 173 7.59 -3.32 1.67
CA GLN A 173 7.15 -3.11 0.29
C GLN A 173 7.14 -1.64 -0.15
N PHE A 174 7.29 -0.69 0.77
CA PHE A 174 7.09 0.72 0.49
C PHE A 174 8.40 1.51 0.59
N ASP A 175 8.61 2.41 -0.37
CA ASP A 175 9.73 3.35 -0.40
C ASP A 175 9.50 4.49 0.57
N LEU A 176 8.23 4.88 0.74
CA LEU A 176 7.77 5.89 1.68
C LEU A 176 6.53 5.40 2.41
N THR A 177 6.54 5.48 3.73
CA THR A 177 5.36 5.26 4.58
C THR A 177 4.97 6.58 5.22
N CYS A 178 3.83 7.12 4.82
CA CYS A 178 3.23 8.32 5.39
C CYS A 178 2.36 7.94 6.59
N LEU A 179 2.88 8.15 7.80
CA LEU A 179 2.13 7.93 9.03
C LEU A 179 1.32 9.18 9.38
N ILE A 180 -0.01 9.03 9.38
CA ILE A 180 -0.95 10.11 9.62
C ILE A 180 -1.19 10.28 11.12
N VAL A 181 -0.87 11.46 11.64
CA VAL A 181 -0.93 11.78 13.07
C VAL A 181 -1.81 13.01 13.30
N GLU A 182 -2.86 12.82 14.10
CA GLU A 182 -3.68 13.94 14.61
C GLU A 182 -3.00 14.59 15.83
N PRO A 183 -3.28 15.87 16.17
CA PRO A 183 -2.74 16.54 17.35
C PRO A 183 -3.39 16.03 18.64
N THR A 184 -3.23 14.74 18.93
CA THR A 184 -3.77 14.06 20.10
C THR A 184 -2.76 13.06 20.67
N LEU A 185 -2.71 12.90 22.00
CA LEU A 185 -1.84 11.92 22.66
C LEU A 185 -2.05 10.50 22.13
N ARG A 186 -3.30 10.10 21.88
CA ARG A 186 -3.61 8.77 21.34
C ARG A 186 -3.01 8.54 19.95
N SER A 187 -2.90 9.58 19.13
CA SER A 187 -2.29 9.47 17.81
C SER A 187 -0.76 9.42 17.92
N VAL A 188 -0.19 10.13 18.89
CA VAL A 188 1.24 10.07 19.22
C VAL A 188 1.63 8.67 19.74
N GLU A 189 0.80 8.04 20.57
CA GLU A 189 1.02 6.65 21.02
C GLU A 189 1.09 5.67 19.84
N VAL A 190 0.23 5.82 18.84
CA VAL A 190 0.29 5.01 17.61
C VAL A 190 1.58 5.28 16.85
N TYR A 191 2.03 6.54 16.74
CA TYR A 191 3.31 6.88 16.15
C TYR A 191 4.47 6.19 16.87
N THR A 192 4.53 6.30 18.19
CA THR A 192 5.59 5.69 19.01
C THR A 192 5.66 4.19 18.76
N LYS A 193 4.51 3.51 18.82
CA LYS A 193 4.45 2.06 18.60
C LYS A 193 4.84 1.68 17.17
N TYR A 194 4.41 2.46 16.19
CA TYR A 194 4.76 2.21 14.78
C TYR A 194 6.27 2.34 14.55
N ILE A 195 6.90 3.37 15.09
CA ILE A 195 8.35 3.60 14.95
C ILE A 195 9.17 2.53 15.66
N GLU A 196 8.74 2.04 16.84
CA GLU A 196 9.39 0.90 17.51
C GLU A 196 9.44 -0.32 16.57
N LEU A 197 8.30 -0.73 16.02
CA LEU A 197 8.22 -1.88 15.12
C LEU A 197 8.98 -1.64 13.80
N ALA A 198 8.90 -0.44 13.24
CA ALA A 198 9.64 -0.08 12.04
C ALA A 198 11.15 -0.13 12.26
N THR A 199 11.62 0.23 13.47
CA THR A 199 13.03 0.15 13.84
C THR A 199 13.49 -1.30 13.96
N GLU A 200 12.72 -2.15 14.63
CA GLU A 200 13.00 -3.59 14.72
C GLU A 200 13.01 -4.27 13.35
N ALA A 201 12.10 -3.85 12.46
CA ALA A 201 12.03 -4.35 11.08
C ALA A 201 13.10 -3.76 10.14
N GLY A 202 13.86 -2.73 10.59
CA GLY A 202 14.89 -2.06 9.80
C GLY A 202 14.35 -1.13 8.71
N VAL A 203 13.08 -0.64 8.83
CA VAL A 203 12.39 0.21 7.84
C VAL A 203 12.01 1.59 8.38
N ALA A 204 12.46 1.97 9.57
CA ALA A 204 12.14 3.27 10.20
C ALA A 204 12.60 4.48 9.37
N HIS A 205 13.60 4.31 8.50
CA HIS A 205 14.08 5.36 7.60
C HIS A 205 13.06 5.72 6.53
N ASN A 206 12.19 4.80 6.13
CA ASN A 206 11.12 5.01 5.15
C ASN A 206 9.88 5.69 5.76
N VAL A 207 9.82 5.82 7.10
CA VAL A 207 8.65 6.39 7.77
C VAL A 207 8.80 7.90 7.90
N LYS A 208 7.81 8.61 7.39
CA LYS A 208 7.61 10.05 7.56
C LYS A 208 6.22 10.32 8.11
N VAL A 209 6.03 11.47 8.71
CA VAL A 209 4.79 11.85 9.38
C VAL A 209 4.10 12.98 8.62
N ILE A 210 2.79 12.88 8.54
CA ILE A 210 1.91 13.96 8.10
C ILE A 210 0.97 14.28 9.28
N GLY A 211 1.06 15.52 9.78
CA GLY A 211 0.07 16.02 10.74
C GLY A 211 -1.26 16.26 10.03
N ASN A 212 -2.36 15.69 10.54
CA ASN A 212 -3.69 15.85 9.93
C ASN A 212 -4.68 16.49 10.89
N LYS A 213 -5.76 17.05 10.34
CA LYS A 213 -6.81 17.78 11.06
C LYS A 213 -6.26 18.98 11.84
N ILE A 214 -5.33 19.67 11.23
CA ILE A 214 -4.67 20.85 11.81
C ILE A 214 -5.57 22.07 11.68
N ARG A 215 -5.93 22.68 12.80
CA ARG A 215 -6.82 23.84 12.86
C ARG A 215 -6.09 25.16 13.11
N ASN A 216 -4.95 25.08 13.79
CA ASN A 216 -4.21 26.26 14.22
C ASN A 216 -2.75 25.91 14.54
N ASP A 217 -1.95 26.92 14.91
CA ASP A 217 -0.53 26.73 15.20
C ASP A 217 -0.27 25.89 16.47
N LYS A 218 -1.18 25.90 17.45
CA LYS A 218 -1.05 25.04 18.64
C LYS A 218 -1.08 23.54 18.27
N ASP A 219 -1.88 23.18 17.27
CA ASP A 219 -1.91 21.80 16.77
C ASP A 219 -0.57 21.41 16.12
N ARG A 220 0.04 22.35 15.38
CA ARG A 220 1.36 22.14 14.77
C ARG A 220 2.47 22.03 15.82
N GLU A 221 2.44 22.92 16.83
CA GLU A 221 3.37 22.87 17.96
C GLU A 221 3.25 21.56 18.71
N PHE A 222 2.02 21.14 19.04
CA PHE A 222 1.79 19.85 19.68
C PHE A 222 2.45 18.68 18.94
N ILE A 223 2.32 18.61 17.62
CA ILE A 223 2.96 17.54 16.85
C ILE A 223 4.50 17.67 16.89
N LYS A 224 5.05 18.88 16.78
CA LYS A 224 6.50 19.11 16.85
C LYS A 224 7.10 18.78 18.21
N ASP A 225 6.33 18.96 19.28
CA ASP A 225 6.79 18.65 20.65
C ASP A 225 6.92 17.14 20.90
N HIS A 226 6.20 16.31 20.11
CA HIS A 226 6.15 14.86 20.29
C HIS A 226 6.84 14.07 19.17
N ILE A 227 7.09 14.68 18.02
CA ILE A 227 7.62 14.01 16.83
C ILE A 227 8.82 14.80 16.29
N PRO A 228 9.99 14.14 16.07
CA PRO A 228 11.15 14.78 15.48
C PRO A 228 10.81 15.50 14.17
N THR A 229 11.23 16.75 14.03
CA THR A 229 10.86 17.62 12.92
C THR A 229 11.37 17.12 11.57
N ASP A 230 12.50 16.41 11.55
CA ASP A 230 13.05 15.75 10.36
C ASP A 230 12.20 14.59 9.84
N LYS A 231 11.30 14.07 10.66
CA LYS A 231 10.32 13.06 10.27
C LYS A 231 9.05 13.67 9.69
N ILE A 232 8.76 14.94 9.91
CA ILE A 232 7.51 15.59 9.49
C ILE A 232 7.66 16.12 8.06
N ILE A 233 6.85 15.60 7.09
CA ILE A 233 6.76 16.15 5.74
C ILE A 233 5.98 17.47 5.75
N GLY A 234 4.91 17.53 6.52
CA GLY A 234 4.05 18.70 6.61
C GLY A 234 2.72 18.43 7.31
N TYR A 235 1.78 19.34 7.06
CA TYR A 235 0.51 19.38 7.78
C TYR A 235 -0.65 19.51 6.81
N PHE A 236 -1.64 18.62 6.95
CA PHE A 236 -2.92 18.71 6.26
C PHE A 236 -3.91 19.42 7.19
N SER A 237 -4.31 20.60 6.78
CA SER A 237 -5.21 21.43 7.55
C SER A 237 -6.67 20.95 7.39
N ASP A 238 -7.49 21.28 8.39
CA ASP A 238 -8.95 21.15 8.28
C ASP A 238 -9.42 21.90 7.02
N ASP A 239 -10.24 21.26 6.19
CA ASP A 239 -10.59 21.73 4.86
C ASP A 239 -12.11 21.62 4.62
N GLU A 240 -12.71 22.71 4.14
CA GLU A 240 -14.15 22.77 3.93
C GLU A 240 -14.59 21.79 2.83
N HIS A 241 -13.79 21.67 1.75
CA HIS A 241 -14.08 20.72 0.69
C HIS A 241 -14.08 19.25 1.18
N ILE A 242 -13.19 18.90 2.11
CA ILE A 242 -13.18 17.56 2.71
C ILE A 242 -14.43 17.33 3.57
N ARG A 243 -14.89 18.35 4.30
CA ARG A 243 -16.15 18.23 5.05
C ARG A 243 -17.36 18.07 4.13
N ASP A 244 -17.39 18.77 3.01
CA ASP A 244 -18.48 18.64 2.02
C ASP A 244 -18.49 17.22 1.43
N ILE A 245 -17.33 16.63 1.17
CA ILE A 245 -17.22 15.22 0.73
C ILE A 245 -17.81 14.29 1.79
N ASP A 246 -17.39 14.44 3.05
CA ASP A 246 -17.83 13.58 4.16
C ASP A 246 -19.34 13.71 4.44
N GLN A 247 -19.94 14.88 4.19
CA GLN A 247 -21.35 15.16 4.48
C GLN A 247 -22.28 14.90 3.30
N ASN A 248 -21.84 15.17 2.08
CA ASN A 248 -22.68 15.18 0.88
C ASN A 248 -22.33 14.05 -0.10
N GLY A 249 -21.21 13.34 0.12
CA GLY A 249 -20.74 12.34 -0.84
C GLY A 249 -20.17 12.94 -2.12
N ASP A 250 -19.66 14.17 -2.08
CA ASP A 250 -19.04 14.83 -3.21
C ASP A 250 -17.75 14.10 -3.62
N ILE A 251 -17.37 14.23 -4.90
CA ILE A 251 -16.11 13.67 -5.42
C ILE A 251 -14.95 14.59 -5.03
N LEU A 252 -13.86 13.97 -4.59
CA LEU A 252 -12.63 14.68 -4.26
C LEU A 252 -12.07 15.45 -5.47
N SER A 253 -11.82 16.74 -5.28
CA SER A 253 -11.17 17.60 -6.26
C SER A 253 -10.00 18.33 -5.64
N VAL A 254 -8.78 18.01 -6.10
CA VAL A 254 -7.55 18.64 -5.58
C VAL A 254 -7.56 20.16 -5.74
N SER A 255 -8.12 20.68 -6.83
CA SER A 255 -8.21 22.13 -7.08
C SER A 255 -9.11 22.88 -6.11
N LYS A 256 -10.02 22.19 -5.41
CA LYS A 256 -10.88 22.75 -4.37
C LYS A 256 -10.26 22.74 -2.98
N LEU A 257 -9.20 21.95 -2.77
CA LEU A 257 -8.48 21.97 -1.50
C LEU A 257 -7.82 23.33 -1.28
N ASN A 258 -7.66 23.71 -0.02
CA ASN A 258 -6.92 24.93 0.31
C ASN A 258 -5.45 24.85 -0.16
N GLN A 259 -4.82 25.99 -0.33
CA GLN A 259 -3.46 26.09 -0.91
C GLN A 259 -2.41 25.33 -0.09
N ASP A 260 -2.52 25.31 1.23
CA ASP A 260 -1.54 24.64 2.09
C ASP A 260 -1.65 23.11 1.95
N ASN A 261 -2.86 22.57 1.83
CA ASN A 261 -3.08 21.16 1.55
C ASN A 261 -2.54 20.78 0.16
N GLN A 262 -2.75 21.61 -0.88
CA GLN A 262 -2.15 21.37 -2.20
C GLN A 262 -0.62 21.40 -2.16
N LYS A 263 0.00 22.33 -1.41
CA LYS A 263 1.48 22.38 -1.22
C LYS A 263 2.00 21.13 -0.51
N LEU A 264 1.24 20.61 0.48
CA LEU A 264 1.62 19.37 1.14
C LEU A 264 1.63 18.20 0.16
N LEU A 265 0.60 18.06 -0.69
CA LEU A 265 0.55 16.99 -1.70
C LEU A 265 1.77 17.07 -2.63
N LYS A 266 2.17 18.28 -3.05
CA LYS A 266 3.41 18.50 -3.78
C LYS A 266 4.64 18.07 -3.00
N SER A 267 4.73 18.41 -1.72
CA SER A 267 5.87 18.03 -0.87
C SER A 267 6.00 16.53 -0.69
N ILE A 268 4.88 15.78 -0.66
CA ILE A 268 4.90 14.32 -0.64
C ILE A 268 5.45 13.79 -1.96
N LEU A 269 5.01 14.34 -3.11
CA LEU A 269 5.52 13.94 -4.43
C LEU A 269 7.00 14.24 -4.56
N ASP A 270 7.45 15.44 -4.19
CA ASP A 270 8.85 15.82 -4.22
C ASP A 270 9.70 14.88 -3.32
N THR A 271 9.16 14.47 -2.17
CA THR A 271 9.83 13.55 -1.24
C THR A 271 10.04 12.19 -1.86
N ILE A 272 9.00 11.60 -2.48
CA ILE A 272 9.10 10.25 -3.07
C ILE A 272 9.96 10.25 -4.33
N ASP A 273 9.89 11.28 -5.15
CA ASP A 273 10.66 11.41 -6.39
C ASP A 273 12.16 11.63 -6.13
N ALA A 274 12.53 12.13 -4.96
CA ALA A 274 13.92 12.27 -4.53
C ALA A 274 14.54 10.95 -4.05
N LEU A 275 13.74 9.88 -3.83
CA LEU A 275 14.26 8.60 -3.38
C LEU A 275 14.92 7.84 -4.54
N PRO A 276 15.98 7.08 -4.25
CA PRO A 276 16.61 6.21 -5.25
C PRO A 276 15.69 5.05 -5.62
N ASP A 277 15.93 4.46 -6.79
CA ASP A 277 15.28 3.19 -7.17
C ASP A 277 15.66 2.09 -6.17
N SER A 278 14.66 1.53 -5.52
CA SER A 278 14.81 0.54 -4.45
C SER A 278 14.27 -0.85 -4.83
N ARG A 279 13.80 -1.07 -6.08
CA ARG A 279 13.14 -2.31 -6.51
C ARG A 279 13.93 -3.57 -6.15
N ASP A 280 15.22 -3.62 -6.50
CA ASP A 280 16.07 -4.76 -6.20
C ASP A 280 16.46 -4.85 -4.71
N THR A 281 16.51 -3.72 -4.01
CA THR A 281 16.72 -3.70 -2.56
C THR A 281 15.50 -4.26 -1.82
N ARG A 282 14.27 -3.87 -2.23
CA ARG A 282 13.03 -4.45 -1.73
C ARG A 282 12.96 -5.95 -2.00
N LEU A 283 13.30 -6.38 -3.22
CA LEU A 283 13.34 -7.80 -3.60
C LEU A 283 14.24 -8.62 -2.66
N LYS A 284 15.46 -8.16 -2.40
CA LYS A 284 16.39 -8.83 -1.46
C LYS A 284 15.79 -8.92 -0.06
N LYS A 285 15.12 -7.87 0.40
CA LYS A 285 14.44 -7.89 1.69
C LYS A 285 13.30 -8.91 1.72
N ILE A 286 12.54 -9.03 0.63
CA ILE A 286 11.50 -10.06 0.52
C ILE A 286 12.09 -11.47 0.54
N TRP A 287 13.26 -11.71 -0.07
CA TRP A 287 13.94 -13.00 0.05
C TRP A 287 14.29 -13.36 1.48
N GLU A 288 14.79 -12.41 2.27
CA GLU A 288 15.08 -12.63 3.70
C GLU A 288 13.80 -12.97 4.48
N LEU A 289 12.75 -12.19 4.26
CA LEU A 289 11.45 -12.40 4.91
C LEU A 289 10.81 -13.73 4.47
N HIS A 290 10.94 -14.10 3.20
CA HIS A 290 10.46 -15.39 2.71
C HIS A 290 11.18 -16.54 3.39
N LYS A 291 12.53 -16.54 3.43
CA LYS A 291 13.32 -17.56 4.14
C LYS A 291 12.88 -17.69 5.60
N LYS A 292 12.71 -16.56 6.29
CA LYS A 292 12.25 -16.54 7.69
C LYS A 292 10.85 -17.12 7.84
N TYR A 293 9.93 -16.77 6.93
CA TYR A 293 8.54 -17.22 7.00
C TYR A 293 8.39 -18.70 6.67
N VAL A 294 9.01 -19.17 5.58
CA VAL A 294 8.90 -20.59 5.16
C VAL A 294 9.75 -21.52 6.02
N GLY A 295 10.72 -20.99 6.75
CA GLY A 295 11.50 -21.74 7.76
C GLY A 295 10.72 -22.09 9.02
N GLN A 296 9.51 -21.52 9.23
CA GLN A 296 8.66 -21.85 10.38
C GLN A 296 8.18 -23.31 10.29
N GLY A 297 8.21 -24.03 11.41
CA GLY A 297 7.95 -25.47 11.47
C GLY A 297 6.62 -25.86 10.82
N PHE A 298 5.53 -25.15 11.11
CA PHE A 298 4.20 -25.45 10.57
C PHE A 298 4.09 -25.28 9.03
N VAL A 299 4.86 -24.35 8.42
CA VAL A 299 4.89 -24.18 6.96
C VAL A 299 5.65 -25.34 6.33
N LYS A 300 6.83 -25.65 6.89
CA LYS A 300 7.69 -26.73 6.41
C LYS A 300 7.04 -28.10 6.52
N GLU A 301 6.32 -28.37 7.61
CA GLU A 301 5.55 -29.61 7.80
C GLU A 301 4.44 -29.77 6.77
N ARG A 302 3.74 -28.67 6.44
CA ARG A 302 2.59 -28.71 5.53
C ARG A 302 2.93 -28.67 4.05
N PHE A 303 3.99 -27.95 3.68
CA PHE A 303 4.32 -27.64 2.27
C PHE A 303 5.72 -28.07 1.86
N GLY A 304 6.52 -28.65 2.76
CA GLY A 304 7.92 -28.97 2.51
C GLY A 304 8.84 -27.75 2.58
N ASP A 305 10.04 -27.89 2.03
CA ASP A 305 11.02 -26.82 1.96
C ASP A 305 10.71 -25.90 0.77
N LEU A 306 10.27 -24.67 1.06
CA LEU A 306 9.94 -23.65 0.07
C LEU A 306 11.07 -22.64 -0.15
N THR A 307 12.23 -22.80 0.46
CA THR A 307 13.38 -21.88 0.28
C THR A 307 13.89 -21.86 -1.15
N GLY A 308 13.68 -22.95 -1.91
CA GLY A 308 13.99 -23.06 -3.35
C GLY A 308 13.12 -22.18 -4.26
N GLN A 309 12.09 -21.51 -3.74
CA GLN A 309 11.29 -20.54 -4.51
C GLN A 309 12.02 -19.20 -4.74
N ILE A 310 13.22 -19.01 -4.19
CA ILE A 310 14.03 -17.82 -4.41
C ILE A 310 14.94 -18.07 -5.64
N ASP A 311 14.89 -17.14 -6.59
CA ASP A 311 15.77 -17.10 -7.75
C ASP A 311 16.80 -15.96 -7.60
N PRO A 312 18.05 -16.24 -7.18
CA PRO A 312 19.06 -15.20 -6.97
C PRO A 312 19.49 -14.47 -8.24
N GLU A 313 19.18 -15.01 -9.43
CA GLU A 313 19.51 -14.41 -10.73
C GLU A 313 18.40 -13.47 -11.23
N PHE A 314 17.20 -13.51 -10.60
CA PHE A 314 16.14 -12.57 -10.91
C PHE A 314 16.42 -11.21 -10.27
N THR A 315 16.31 -10.15 -11.07
CA THR A 315 16.24 -8.76 -10.60
C THR A 315 15.28 -7.98 -11.49
N PHE A 316 14.59 -6.99 -10.94
CA PHE A 316 13.72 -6.13 -11.75
C PHE A 316 14.50 -5.32 -12.79
N THR A 317 15.77 -4.98 -12.51
CA THR A 317 16.63 -4.25 -13.44
C THR A 317 17.16 -5.10 -14.58
N ASN A 318 17.25 -6.42 -14.45
CA ASN A 318 17.67 -7.32 -15.54
C ASN A 318 16.50 -7.69 -16.47
N GLU A 319 15.27 -7.77 -15.94
CA GLU A 319 14.06 -8.00 -16.75
C GLU A 319 13.82 -6.92 -17.82
N GLU A 320 14.40 -5.74 -17.65
CA GLU A 320 14.31 -4.64 -18.62
C GLU A 320 15.21 -4.83 -19.85
N LYS A 321 16.14 -5.78 -19.81
CA LYS A 321 17.14 -6.01 -20.88
C LYS A 321 16.74 -7.14 -21.83
N ASN A 322 15.65 -7.85 -21.51
CA ASN A 322 15.08 -8.93 -22.30
C ASN A 322 13.73 -8.51 -22.89
#